data_b24422a2c1dabb826c2d5bf540c75b65
#
_entry.id   b24422a2c1dabb826c2d5bf540c75b65
#
_cell.length_a   1.000
_cell.length_b   1.000
_cell.length_c   1.000
_cell.angle_alpha   90.00
_cell.angle_beta   90.00
_cell.angle_gamma   90.00
#
_symmetry.space_group_name_H-M   'P 1'
#
loop_
_entity.id
_entity.type
_entity.pdbx_description
1 polymer ?
#
loop_
_entity_poly.entity_id
_entity_poly.type
_entity_poly.pdbx_seq_one_letter_code
_entity_poly.pdbx_strand_id
1 'polypeptide(L)'
;LDIIMDNDVNAASIGFGIHYPNANNLALMYQPKIKYVGCGILINHRLCSGYSNFAGELSYLPFMSHHEQDEMLFKAPNDLLLKQLATICCVINPEIIGVCSDVFKEFDSSQLINYLPAEHWPKIIDIDNLDQLIKDGLYSLGIEVLKNKMRKRDR
;
A
#
# COMPACT_ATOMS: atom_id res chain seq x y z
N LEU A 1 15.75 -0.35 25.36
CA LEU A 1 15.73 -0.39 23.86
C LEU A 1 14.27 -0.37 23.45
N ASP A 2 13.80 0.70 22.80
CA ASP A 2 12.45 0.72 22.25
C ASP A 2 12.50 -0.04 20.92
N ILE A 3 11.74 -1.12 20.85
CA ILE A 3 11.56 -1.89 19.63
C ILE A 3 10.36 -1.31 18.91
N ILE A 4 10.56 -0.82 17.67
CA ILE A 4 9.48 -0.45 16.77
C ILE A 4 9.18 -1.70 15.96
N MET A 5 7.96 -2.23 16.13
CA MET A 5 7.43 -3.27 15.27
C MET A 5 6.36 -2.65 14.39
N ASP A 6 6.53 -2.74 13.09
CA ASP A 6 5.51 -2.37 12.11
C ASP A 6 5.41 -3.46 11.05
N ASN A 7 4.29 -3.49 10.33
CA ASN A 7 4.11 -4.34 9.19
C ASN A 7 5.07 -3.87 8.08
N ASP A 8 5.70 -4.80 7.38
CA ASP A 8 6.66 -4.56 6.31
C ASP A 8 6.06 -3.70 5.16
N VAL A 9 4.80 -3.92 4.81
CA VAL A 9 4.09 -3.13 3.79
C VAL A 9 3.86 -1.68 4.29
N ASN A 10 3.56 -1.49 5.57
CA ASN A 10 3.42 -0.17 6.16
C ASN A 10 4.76 0.60 6.14
N ALA A 11 5.84 -0.06 6.55
CA ALA A 11 7.18 0.52 6.48
C ALA A 11 7.55 0.87 5.02
N ALA A 12 7.31 -0.05 4.08
CA ALA A 12 7.53 0.21 2.65
C ALA A 12 6.71 1.40 2.13
N SER A 13 5.48 1.58 2.61
CA SER A 13 4.62 2.70 2.20
C SER A 13 5.17 4.04 2.67
N ILE A 14 5.74 4.11 3.87
CA ILE A 14 6.44 5.31 4.35
C ILE A 14 7.65 5.61 3.45
N GLY A 15 8.45 4.59 3.13
CA GLY A 15 9.55 4.71 2.18
C GLY A 15 9.08 5.17 0.80
N PHE A 16 7.99 4.61 0.29
CA PHE A 16 7.39 5.03 -0.96
C PHE A 16 6.98 6.50 -0.94
N GLY A 17 6.38 6.98 0.15
CA GLY A 17 6.02 8.38 0.33
C GLY A 17 7.22 9.34 0.28
N ILE A 18 8.40 8.91 0.75
CA ILE A 18 9.64 9.70 0.67
C ILE A 18 10.04 9.97 -0.78
N HIS A 19 9.83 9.01 -1.68
CA HIS A 19 10.15 9.16 -3.10
C HIS A 19 9.13 10.04 -3.86
N TYR A 20 7.95 10.30 -3.28
CA TYR A 20 6.89 11.13 -3.88
C TYR A 20 6.43 12.26 -2.93
N PRO A 21 7.33 13.18 -2.55
CA PRO A 21 7.05 14.19 -1.52
C PRO A 21 5.97 15.20 -1.90
N ASN A 22 5.60 15.29 -3.17
CA ASN A 22 4.57 16.22 -3.66
C ASN A 22 3.17 15.60 -3.70
N ALA A 23 3.03 14.28 -3.49
CA ALA A 23 1.74 13.62 -3.45
C ALA A 23 1.29 13.48 -1.99
N ASN A 24 0.08 13.95 -1.67
CA ASN A 24 -0.44 13.93 -0.31
C ASN A 24 -1.01 12.56 0.08
N ASN A 25 -1.71 11.92 -0.86
CA ASN A 25 -2.37 10.65 -0.62
C ASN A 25 -1.80 9.57 -1.55
N LEU A 26 -1.23 8.54 -0.95
CA LEU A 26 -0.61 7.43 -1.68
C LEU A 26 -1.06 6.10 -1.09
N ALA A 27 -1.00 5.07 -1.90
CA ALA A 27 -1.12 3.69 -1.45
C ALA A 27 0.02 2.85 -2.02
N LEU A 28 0.46 1.85 -1.28
CA LEU A 28 1.41 0.84 -1.75
C LEU A 28 0.79 -0.53 -1.52
N MET A 29 0.53 -1.24 -2.61
CA MET A 29 -0.05 -2.57 -2.56
C MET A 29 1.04 -3.62 -2.80
N TYR A 30 1.02 -4.68 -2.00
CA TYR A 30 1.87 -5.84 -2.17
C TYR A 30 1.03 -7.11 -2.28
N GLN A 31 1.16 -7.81 -3.42
CA GLN A 31 0.53 -9.11 -3.64
C GLN A 31 1.59 -10.18 -3.80
N PRO A 32 1.83 -11.02 -2.76
CA PRO A 32 2.71 -12.18 -2.89
C PRO A 32 2.08 -13.27 -3.77
N LYS A 33 2.90 -14.26 -4.19
CA LYS A 33 2.42 -15.40 -5.01
C LYS A 33 1.34 -16.22 -4.33
N ILE A 34 1.43 -16.35 -3.04
CA ILE A 34 0.52 -17.08 -2.17
C ILE A 34 0.29 -16.22 -0.93
N LYS A 35 -0.91 -16.25 -0.39
CA LYS A 35 -1.36 -15.49 0.77
C LYS A 35 -1.98 -14.12 0.45
N TYR A 36 -2.25 -13.43 1.53
CA TYR A 36 -3.07 -12.23 1.53
C TYR A 36 -2.32 -11.02 0.98
N VAL A 37 -3.06 -10.22 0.26
CA VAL A 37 -2.61 -8.91 -0.20
C VAL A 37 -2.57 -7.92 0.97
N GLY A 38 -1.49 -7.15 1.06
CA GLY A 38 -1.35 -6.02 1.98
C GLY A 38 -1.37 -4.69 1.23
N CYS A 39 -1.88 -3.67 1.89
CA CYS A 39 -1.88 -2.30 1.35
C CYS A 39 -1.54 -1.31 2.47
N GLY A 40 -0.42 -0.62 2.34
CA GLY A 40 -0.11 0.51 3.20
C GLY A 40 -0.65 1.81 2.60
N ILE A 41 -1.23 2.65 3.46
CA ILE A 41 -1.98 3.84 3.06
C ILE A 41 -1.36 5.07 3.71
N LEU A 42 -1.00 6.08 2.92
CA LEU A 42 -0.57 7.38 3.40
C LEU A 42 -1.64 8.43 3.07
N ILE A 43 -2.07 9.16 4.08
CA ILE A 43 -2.97 10.32 3.95
C ILE A 43 -2.27 11.54 4.55
N ASN A 44 -2.09 12.58 3.74
CA ASN A 44 -1.32 13.77 4.13
C ASN A 44 0.07 13.39 4.68
N HIS A 45 0.77 12.50 3.99
CA HIS A 45 2.10 11.96 4.34
C HIS A 45 2.15 11.17 5.66
N ARG A 46 1.02 10.80 6.24
CA ARG A 46 0.94 10.02 7.47
C ARG A 46 0.37 8.64 7.20
N LEU A 47 1.01 7.64 7.79
CA LEU A 47 0.51 6.27 7.74
C LEU A 47 -0.87 6.18 8.39
N CYS A 48 -1.83 5.63 7.65
CA CYS A 48 -3.17 5.34 8.11
C CYS A 48 -3.27 3.85 8.46
N SER A 49 -2.97 3.49 9.70
CA SER A 49 -3.06 2.09 10.18
C SER A 49 -4.45 1.73 10.71
N GLY A 50 -5.32 2.72 10.92
CA GLY A 50 -6.63 2.52 11.56
C GLY A 50 -6.54 2.28 13.07
N TYR A 51 -7.70 2.05 13.69
CA TYR A 51 -7.79 1.90 15.15
C TYR A 51 -7.06 0.64 15.69
N SER A 52 -7.13 -0.47 14.96
CA SER A 52 -6.58 -1.78 15.34
C SER A 52 -5.43 -2.24 14.43
N ASN A 53 -4.81 -1.35 13.69
CA ASN A 53 -3.81 -1.65 12.65
C ASN A 53 -4.34 -2.59 11.55
N PHE A 54 -5.63 -2.46 11.22
CA PHE A 54 -6.30 -3.31 10.23
C PHE A 54 -6.57 -2.57 8.89
N ALA A 55 -6.23 -1.28 8.79
CA ALA A 55 -6.40 -0.56 7.55
C ALA A 55 -5.46 -1.11 6.47
N GLY A 56 -5.99 -1.34 5.27
CA GLY A 56 -5.21 -1.88 4.15
C GLY A 56 -5.25 -3.39 4.01
N GLU A 57 -5.95 -4.12 4.86
CA GLU A 57 -6.12 -5.58 4.79
C GLU A 57 -7.14 -5.95 3.68
N LEU A 58 -6.74 -5.80 2.42
CA LEU A 58 -7.62 -5.96 1.25
C LEU A 58 -8.17 -7.38 1.07
N SER A 59 -7.52 -8.39 1.61
CA SER A 59 -7.97 -9.77 1.58
C SER A 59 -9.26 -10.01 2.37
N TYR A 60 -9.64 -9.08 3.26
CA TYR A 60 -10.87 -9.16 4.05
C TYR A 60 -12.04 -8.36 3.46
N LEU A 61 -11.91 -7.87 2.23
CA LEU A 61 -13.02 -7.20 1.55
C LEU A 61 -14.19 -8.17 1.34
N PRO A 62 -15.44 -7.77 1.67
CA PRO A 62 -16.58 -8.69 1.82
C PRO A 62 -17.16 -9.21 0.50
N PHE A 63 -16.69 -8.76 -0.64
CA PHE A 63 -17.21 -9.16 -1.94
C PHE A 63 -16.57 -10.42 -2.54
N MET A 64 -15.54 -10.96 -1.87
CA MET A 64 -14.91 -12.24 -2.22
C MET A 64 -14.39 -12.94 -0.97
N SER A 65 -14.64 -14.23 -0.85
CA SER A 65 -14.00 -15.06 0.17
C SER A 65 -12.49 -15.23 -0.13
N HIS A 66 -11.71 -15.61 0.88
CA HIS A 66 -10.28 -15.91 0.68
C HIS A 66 -10.06 -16.99 -0.38
N HIS A 67 -10.92 -18.01 -0.42
CA HIS A 67 -10.84 -19.07 -1.41
C HIS A 67 -11.06 -18.55 -2.84
N GLU A 68 -12.04 -17.69 -3.05
CA GLU A 68 -12.28 -17.05 -4.35
C GLU A 68 -11.12 -16.15 -4.77
N GLN A 69 -10.53 -15.41 -3.83
CA GLN A 69 -9.34 -14.60 -4.11
C GLN A 69 -8.14 -15.47 -4.52
N ASP A 70 -7.91 -16.59 -3.82
CA ASP A 70 -6.85 -17.55 -4.16
C ASP A 70 -7.09 -18.14 -5.56
N GLU A 71 -8.32 -18.53 -5.88
CA GLU A 71 -8.65 -19.01 -7.22
C GLU A 71 -8.41 -17.94 -8.30
N MET A 72 -8.84 -16.71 -8.05
CA MET A 72 -8.62 -15.60 -8.99
C MET A 72 -7.14 -15.28 -9.19
N LEU A 73 -6.34 -15.38 -8.12
CA LEU A 73 -4.89 -15.14 -8.20
C LEU A 73 -4.21 -16.07 -9.22
N PHE A 74 -4.73 -17.29 -9.38
CA PHE A 74 -4.22 -18.25 -10.37
C PHE A 74 -4.89 -18.15 -11.75
N LYS A 75 -6.21 -17.92 -11.78
CA LYS A 75 -7.02 -18.00 -13.01
C LYS A 75 -7.14 -16.66 -13.73
N ALA A 76 -7.27 -15.57 -12.98
CA ALA A 76 -7.52 -14.23 -13.49
C ALA A 76 -6.85 -13.16 -12.61
N PRO A 77 -5.51 -13.17 -12.46
CA PRO A 77 -4.80 -12.28 -11.52
C PRO A 77 -5.05 -10.79 -11.85
N ASN A 78 -5.12 -10.42 -13.12
CA ASN A 78 -5.36 -9.03 -13.53
C ASN A 78 -6.75 -8.54 -13.09
N ASP A 79 -7.78 -9.38 -13.14
CA ASP A 79 -9.12 -9.02 -12.69
C ASP A 79 -9.17 -8.81 -11.17
N LEU A 80 -8.44 -9.64 -10.42
CA LEU A 80 -8.30 -9.47 -8.98
C LEU A 80 -7.60 -8.14 -8.66
N LEU A 81 -6.48 -7.86 -9.33
CA LEU A 81 -5.75 -6.61 -9.17
C LEU A 81 -6.62 -5.38 -9.47
N LEU A 82 -7.35 -5.41 -10.59
CA LEU A 82 -8.25 -4.31 -10.97
C LEU A 82 -9.31 -4.03 -9.91
N LYS A 83 -9.91 -5.06 -9.32
CA LYS A 83 -10.89 -4.93 -8.24
C LYS A 83 -10.27 -4.35 -6.96
N GLN A 84 -9.06 -4.77 -6.61
CA GLN A 84 -8.32 -4.26 -5.46
C GLN A 84 -7.95 -2.79 -5.67
N LEU A 85 -7.42 -2.42 -6.83
CA LEU A 85 -7.09 -1.03 -7.18
C LEU A 85 -8.34 -0.14 -7.19
N ALA A 86 -9.42 -0.59 -7.81
CA ALA A 86 -10.68 0.13 -7.83
C ALA A 86 -11.21 0.38 -6.40
N THR A 87 -11.07 -0.61 -5.52
CA THR A 87 -11.47 -0.46 -4.11
C THR A 87 -10.63 0.61 -3.41
N ILE A 88 -9.30 0.59 -3.59
CA ILE A 88 -8.41 1.60 -3.03
C ILE A 88 -8.81 3.00 -3.54
N CYS A 89 -9.07 3.14 -4.84
CA CYS A 89 -9.50 4.40 -5.43
C CYS A 89 -10.83 4.89 -4.85
N CYS A 90 -11.82 4.02 -4.71
CA CYS A 90 -13.13 4.40 -4.18
C CYS A 90 -13.08 4.82 -2.69
N VAL A 91 -12.19 4.21 -1.90
CA VAL A 91 -12.14 4.45 -0.44
C VAL A 91 -11.21 5.61 -0.08
N ILE A 92 -10.09 5.74 -0.78
CA ILE A 92 -9.00 6.66 -0.41
C ILE A 92 -8.80 7.76 -1.44
N ASN A 93 -9.09 7.46 -2.72
CA ASN A 93 -8.80 8.33 -3.87
C ASN A 93 -7.34 8.85 -3.86
N PRO A 94 -6.33 7.95 -3.91
CA PRO A 94 -4.94 8.33 -3.85
C PRO A 94 -4.48 8.97 -5.18
N GLU A 95 -3.48 9.84 -5.11
CA GLU A 95 -2.83 10.42 -6.30
C GLU A 95 -1.94 9.39 -7.00
N ILE A 96 -1.30 8.51 -6.20
CA ILE A 96 -0.36 7.49 -6.68
C ILE A 96 -0.62 6.17 -5.96
N ILE A 97 -0.59 5.08 -6.72
CA ILE A 97 -0.56 3.72 -6.18
C ILE A 97 0.72 3.02 -6.66
N GLY A 98 1.56 2.59 -5.74
CA GLY A 98 2.63 1.63 -6.00
C GLY A 98 2.06 0.21 -5.99
N VAL A 99 2.43 -0.61 -6.95
CA VAL A 99 2.05 -2.02 -7.02
C VAL A 99 3.32 -2.86 -7.05
N CYS A 100 3.50 -3.70 -6.04
CA CYS A 100 4.56 -4.69 -6.00
C CYS A 100 3.94 -6.09 -6.02
N SER A 101 4.30 -6.90 -7.01
CA SER A 101 3.82 -8.27 -7.08
C SER A 101 4.68 -9.16 -7.96
N ASP A 102 4.83 -10.41 -7.53
CA ASP A 102 5.42 -11.47 -8.35
C ASP A 102 4.44 -12.07 -9.37
N VAL A 103 3.15 -11.71 -9.30
CA VAL A 103 2.07 -12.32 -10.10
C VAL A 103 1.65 -11.42 -11.25
N PHE A 104 1.57 -10.11 -11.02
CA PHE A 104 1.09 -9.11 -12.00
C PHE A 104 2.28 -8.57 -12.81
N LYS A 105 2.69 -9.27 -13.87
CA LYS A 105 3.87 -8.87 -14.64
C LYS A 105 3.61 -7.93 -15.81
N GLU A 106 2.39 -7.91 -16.32
CA GLU A 106 1.99 -7.06 -17.44
C GLU A 106 0.58 -6.53 -17.17
N PHE A 107 0.52 -5.45 -16.41
CA PHE A 107 -0.74 -4.84 -16.03
C PHE A 107 -1.09 -3.69 -16.97
N ASP A 108 -2.25 -3.80 -17.61
CA ASP A 108 -2.83 -2.72 -18.40
C ASP A 108 -3.80 -1.88 -17.55
N SER A 109 -3.30 -0.74 -17.07
CA SER A 109 -4.11 0.18 -16.24
C SER A 109 -5.32 0.78 -16.99
N SER A 110 -5.35 0.75 -18.33
CA SER A 110 -6.50 1.24 -19.09
C SER A 110 -7.78 0.46 -18.80
N GLN A 111 -7.66 -0.80 -18.35
CA GLN A 111 -8.79 -1.63 -17.98
C GLN A 111 -9.52 -1.16 -16.71
N LEU A 112 -8.95 -0.21 -15.95
CA LEU A 112 -9.65 0.44 -14.83
C LEU A 112 -10.93 1.16 -15.29
N ILE A 113 -11.05 1.51 -16.58
CA ILE A 113 -12.27 2.10 -17.15
C ILE A 113 -13.53 1.23 -16.90
N ASN A 114 -13.35 -0.07 -16.74
CA ASN A 114 -14.45 -0.99 -16.44
C ASN A 114 -15.01 -0.84 -15.02
N TYR A 115 -14.27 -0.14 -14.14
CA TYR A 115 -14.60 0.01 -12.72
C TYR A 115 -14.73 1.47 -12.28
N LEU A 116 -13.94 2.38 -12.87
CA LEU A 116 -13.80 3.77 -12.43
C LEU A 116 -13.80 4.73 -13.62
N PRO A 117 -14.45 5.92 -13.51
CA PRO A 117 -14.27 7.00 -14.46
C PRO A 117 -12.79 7.43 -14.54
N ALA A 118 -12.32 7.74 -15.73
CA ALA A 118 -10.89 8.01 -16.00
C ALA A 118 -10.33 9.20 -15.20
N GLU A 119 -11.15 10.19 -14.89
CA GLU A 119 -10.79 11.38 -14.10
C GLU A 119 -10.39 11.05 -12.64
N HIS A 120 -10.69 9.83 -12.16
CA HIS A 120 -10.36 9.36 -10.82
C HIS A 120 -9.23 8.34 -10.78
N TRP A 121 -8.54 8.12 -11.90
CA TRP A 121 -7.44 7.17 -11.93
C TRP A 121 -6.20 7.75 -11.26
N PRO A 122 -5.57 6.97 -10.37
CA PRO A 122 -4.28 7.33 -9.82
C PRO A 122 -3.17 7.10 -10.86
N LYS A 123 -2.03 7.71 -10.62
CA LYS A 123 -0.80 7.27 -11.28
C LYS A 123 -0.38 5.92 -10.68
N ILE A 124 -0.27 4.88 -11.51
CA ILE A 124 0.18 3.56 -11.07
C ILE A 124 1.68 3.43 -11.34
N ILE A 125 2.41 2.98 -10.33
CA ILE A 125 3.86 2.76 -10.37
C ILE A 125 4.12 1.29 -10.09
N ASP A 126 4.77 0.62 -11.02
CA ASP A 126 5.27 -0.73 -10.81
C ASP A 126 6.51 -0.71 -9.92
N ILE A 127 6.52 -1.57 -8.91
CA ILE A 127 7.59 -1.67 -7.91
C ILE A 127 8.18 -3.08 -7.98
N ASP A 128 9.43 -3.16 -8.43
CA ASP A 128 10.12 -4.44 -8.59
C ASP A 128 10.42 -5.12 -7.26
N ASN A 129 10.76 -4.35 -6.22
CA ASN A 129 11.18 -4.87 -4.93
C ASN A 129 10.86 -3.88 -3.81
N LEU A 130 10.34 -4.40 -2.69
CA LEU A 130 10.02 -3.62 -1.49
C LEU A 130 11.23 -3.34 -0.59
N ASP A 131 12.33 -4.08 -0.70
CA ASP A 131 13.42 -4.07 0.27
C ASP A 131 14.00 -2.68 0.52
N GLN A 132 14.19 -1.89 -0.55
CA GLN A 132 14.70 -0.53 -0.39
C GLN A 132 13.67 0.39 0.25
N LEU A 133 12.41 0.26 -0.14
CA LEU A 133 11.32 1.06 0.45
C LEU A 133 11.13 0.74 1.93
N ILE A 134 11.23 -0.53 2.32
CA ILE A 134 11.18 -0.95 3.72
C ILE A 134 12.32 -0.29 4.51
N LYS A 135 13.55 -0.34 3.99
CA LYS A 135 14.72 0.29 4.64
C LYS A 135 14.53 1.79 4.82
N ASP A 136 14.10 2.50 3.78
CA ASP A 136 13.86 3.94 3.81
C ASP A 136 12.76 4.30 4.83
N GLY A 137 11.68 3.51 4.87
CA GLY A 137 10.60 3.69 5.83
C GLY A 137 11.03 3.44 7.27
N LEU A 138 11.73 2.35 7.54
CA LEU A 138 12.25 2.05 8.88
C LEU A 138 13.26 3.10 9.36
N TYR A 139 14.12 3.60 8.46
CA TYR A 139 15.04 4.69 8.78
C TYR A 139 14.29 5.97 9.17
N SER A 140 13.25 6.33 8.41
CA SER A 140 12.40 7.49 8.70
C SER A 140 11.70 7.37 10.06
N LEU A 141 11.10 6.21 10.35
CA LEU A 141 10.48 5.92 11.65
C LEU A 141 11.48 6.02 12.80
N GLY A 142 12.69 5.50 12.63
CA GLY A 142 13.76 5.59 13.61
C GLY A 142 14.14 7.04 13.93
N ILE A 143 14.28 7.88 12.91
CA ILE A 143 14.56 9.30 13.08
C ILE A 143 13.43 10.02 13.84
N GLU A 144 12.18 9.72 13.52
CA GLU A 144 11.02 10.33 14.18
C GLU A 144 10.98 10.00 15.68
N VAL A 145 11.24 8.75 16.05
CA VAL A 145 11.32 8.34 17.45
C VAL A 145 12.45 9.08 18.17
N LEU A 146 13.61 9.21 17.57
CA LEU A 146 14.73 9.95 18.16
C LEU A 146 14.38 11.43 18.38
N LYS A 147 13.80 12.09 17.38
CA LYS A 147 13.35 13.47 17.49
C LYS A 147 12.33 13.67 18.61
N ASN A 148 11.37 12.75 18.76
CA ASN A 148 10.37 12.81 19.80
C ASN A 148 10.95 12.61 21.20
N LYS A 149 11.97 11.77 21.36
CA LYS A 149 12.71 11.62 22.63
C LYS A 149 13.49 12.86 23.00
N MET A 150 14.16 13.51 22.06
CA MET A 150 14.90 14.76 22.31
C MET A 150 13.94 15.87 22.78
N ARG A 151 12.82 16.08 22.08
CA ARG A 151 11.80 17.07 22.47
C ARG A 151 11.19 16.85 23.87
N LYS A 152 11.15 15.60 24.36
CA LYS A 152 10.67 15.28 25.73
C LYS A 152 11.71 15.53 26.81
N ARG A 153 12.99 15.56 26.47
CA ARG A 153 14.08 15.86 27.42
C ARG A 153 14.28 17.35 27.64
N ASP A 154 13.85 18.17 26.69
CA ASP A 154 13.98 19.63 26.73
C ASP A 154 12.77 20.33 27.41
N ARG A 155 11.83 19.53 27.96
CA ARG A 155 10.68 19.99 28.77
C ARG A 155 10.81 19.54 30.21
#